data_6776c87640a197902b94068c976f7d3c
#
_entry.id   6776c87640a197902b94068c976f7d3c
#
_cell.length_a   1.000
_cell.length_b   1.000
_cell.length_c   1.000
_cell.angle_alpha   90.00
_cell.angle_beta   90.00
_cell.angle_gamma   90.00
#
_symmetry.space_group_name_H-M   'P 1'
#
loop_
_entity.id
_entity.type
_entity.pdbx_description
1 polymer ?
#
loop_
_entity_poly.entity_id
_entity_poly.type
_entity_poly.pdbx_seq_one_letter_code
_entity_poly.pdbx_strand_id
1 'polypeptide(L)'
;MLKELRFVQGAVAKKDFVPAMTHFRIEKGTVRSFNGNLAICSPIALDLECVPKAETLVRAISNCEEEVVLTLTEKKRLRVQSGNFKAFIETVDTDATHPEPSGNIVQIDGAALFRAFDKISTFVGNDASRPWTNGILLRGQSAFATNNVCVIEYWLAIDIPFVVNIPGSAVKEVIRVGEPPSHLQLDNNSVTFHYSGGRWIRTQLYVTEWPDISKVLDHRCDPVPVDPRLFPALDNLTAFSDDLTRIHIKDGVLRTHIDDETGASYEVNGLGIGGIYQIKMLRLLEGVAETADFTRYPQPILFFGDNLRGAIVGMRG
;
A
#
# COMPACT_ATOMS: atom_id res chain seq x y z
N MET A 1 -18.93 14.75 -9.61
CA MET A 1 -17.70 15.48 -10.00
C MET A 1 -16.58 15.41 -8.95
N LEU A 2 -16.76 15.84 -7.71
CA LEU A 2 -15.67 15.81 -6.68
C LEU A 2 -15.19 14.38 -6.38
N LYS A 3 -16.09 13.39 -6.36
CA LYS A 3 -15.76 11.97 -6.14
C LYS A 3 -14.83 11.44 -7.24
N GLU A 4 -15.10 11.75 -8.48
CA GLU A 4 -14.31 11.35 -9.65
C GLU A 4 -12.93 12.01 -9.63
N LEU A 5 -12.85 13.31 -9.32
CA LEU A 5 -11.58 14.02 -9.17
C LEU A 5 -10.74 13.44 -8.04
N ARG A 6 -11.33 13.15 -6.87
CA ARG A 6 -10.64 12.51 -5.75
C ARG A 6 -10.19 11.08 -6.07
N PHE A 7 -10.96 10.35 -6.86
CA PHE A 7 -10.57 9.01 -7.31
C PHE A 7 -9.28 9.08 -8.11
N VAL A 8 -9.19 9.97 -9.10
CA VAL A 8 -8.00 10.07 -9.96
C VAL A 8 -6.83 10.82 -9.31
N GLN A 9 -7.05 11.53 -8.21
CA GLN A 9 -6.00 12.32 -7.55
C GLN A 9 -4.80 11.49 -7.08
N GLY A 10 -4.97 10.19 -6.86
CA GLY A 10 -3.91 9.30 -6.39
C GLY A 10 -2.74 9.12 -7.37
N ALA A 11 -2.94 9.35 -8.66
CA ALA A 11 -1.88 9.34 -9.65
C ALA A 11 -1.42 10.76 -10.08
N VAL A 12 -1.60 11.75 -9.24
CA VAL A 12 -1.03 13.09 -9.44
C VAL A 12 0.35 13.15 -8.81
N ALA A 13 1.35 13.59 -9.58
CA ALA A 13 2.71 13.74 -9.08
C ALA A 13 2.79 14.86 -8.03
N LYS A 14 3.59 14.64 -6.97
CA LYS A 14 3.79 15.62 -5.89
C LYS A 14 4.75 16.74 -6.26
N LYS A 15 5.63 16.50 -7.24
CA LYS A 15 6.65 17.45 -7.70
C LYS A 15 6.46 17.76 -9.17
N ASP A 16 6.71 19.01 -9.53
CA ASP A 16 6.48 19.56 -10.87
C ASP A 16 7.70 19.39 -11.80
N PHE A 17 8.28 18.18 -11.85
CA PHE A 17 9.36 17.91 -12.81
C PHE A 17 8.86 17.81 -14.25
N VAL A 18 7.64 17.32 -14.41
CA VAL A 18 6.90 17.25 -15.68
C VAL A 18 5.53 17.85 -15.42
N PRO A 19 5.27 19.07 -15.88
CA PRO A 19 4.03 19.80 -15.57
C PRO A 19 2.75 18.97 -15.79
N ALA A 20 2.67 18.22 -16.89
CA ALA A 20 1.52 17.37 -17.20
C ALA A 20 1.18 16.37 -16.09
N MET A 21 2.18 15.88 -15.33
CA MET A 21 1.95 14.89 -14.27
C MET A 21 1.32 15.47 -13.00
N THR A 22 1.31 16.78 -12.83
CA THR A 22 0.65 17.46 -11.72
C THR A 22 -0.75 17.97 -12.08
N HIS A 23 -1.22 17.64 -13.28
CA HIS A 23 -2.50 18.07 -13.84
C HIS A 23 -3.43 16.88 -14.08
N PHE A 24 -4.70 17.15 -14.10
CA PHE A 24 -5.68 16.21 -14.65
C PHE A 24 -5.77 16.39 -16.15
N ARG A 25 -6.08 15.31 -16.85
CA ARG A 25 -6.51 15.37 -18.25
C ARG A 25 -8.00 15.09 -18.30
N ILE A 26 -8.78 16.07 -18.74
CA ILE A 26 -10.22 15.97 -18.93
C ILE A 26 -10.45 15.95 -20.43
N GLU A 27 -11.00 14.87 -20.94
CA GLU A 27 -11.31 14.70 -22.36
C GLU A 27 -12.35 13.60 -22.56
N LYS A 28 -13.21 13.73 -23.56
CA LYS A 28 -14.17 12.69 -23.99
C LYS A 28 -14.97 12.07 -22.84
N GLY A 29 -15.44 12.91 -21.90
CA GLY A 29 -16.23 12.43 -20.75
C GLY A 29 -15.42 11.62 -19.73
N THR A 30 -14.09 11.74 -19.71
CA THR A 30 -13.23 11.10 -18.72
C THR A 30 -12.31 12.11 -18.05
N VAL A 31 -11.92 11.82 -16.81
CA VAL A 31 -10.83 12.50 -16.13
C VAL A 31 -9.75 11.50 -15.79
N ARG A 32 -8.50 11.87 -16.02
CA ARG A 32 -7.32 11.00 -15.87
C ARG A 32 -6.19 11.71 -15.17
N SER A 33 -5.34 10.92 -14.54
CA SER A 33 -4.04 11.36 -13.99
C SER A 33 -2.97 10.30 -14.23
N PHE A 34 -1.71 10.73 -14.29
CA PHE A 34 -0.56 9.86 -14.45
C PHE A 34 0.68 10.48 -13.79
N ASN A 35 1.40 9.71 -12.98
CA ASN A 35 2.59 10.18 -12.25
C ASN A 35 3.90 9.50 -12.68
N GLY A 36 3.90 8.83 -13.85
CA GLY A 36 5.04 8.07 -14.36
C GLY A 36 4.95 6.56 -14.10
N ASN A 37 4.30 6.13 -13.02
CA ASN A 37 4.15 4.72 -12.65
C ASN A 37 2.70 4.27 -12.58
N LEU A 38 1.83 5.14 -12.11
CA LEU A 38 0.42 4.88 -11.86
C LEU A 38 -0.43 5.77 -12.77
N ALA A 39 -1.37 5.18 -13.48
CA ALA A 39 -2.40 5.87 -14.25
C ALA A 39 -3.78 5.54 -13.68
N ILE A 40 -4.62 6.55 -13.51
CA ILE A 40 -5.97 6.39 -12.98
C ILE A 40 -6.94 7.14 -13.88
N CYS A 41 -8.08 6.51 -14.14
CA CYS A 41 -9.16 7.09 -14.95
C CYS A 41 -10.51 6.92 -14.27
N SER A 42 -11.35 7.93 -14.43
CA SER A 42 -12.75 7.88 -14.06
C SER A 42 -13.59 8.55 -15.15
N PRO A 43 -14.74 7.98 -15.55
CA PRO A 43 -15.74 8.75 -16.28
C PRO A 43 -16.19 9.96 -15.47
N ILE A 44 -16.46 11.06 -16.18
CA ILE A 44 -16.96 12.30 -15.59
C ILE A 44 -17.96 12.93 -16.56
N ALA A 45 -19.08 13.42 -16.05
CA ALA A 45 -20.12 14.06 -16.87
C ALA A 45 -19.73 15.51 -17.21
N LEU A 46 -18.67 15.65 -18.02
CA LEU A 46 -18.18 16.95 -18.50
C LEU A 46 -17.91 16.86 -20.00
N ASP A 47 -18.53 17.79 -20.74
CA ASP A 47 -18.22 18.00 -22.16
C ASP A 47 -17.20 19.15 -22.29
N LEU A 48 -15.96 18.85 -21.90
CA LEU A 48 -14.89 19.83 -21.83
C LEU A 48 -13.54 19.12 -22.06
N GLU A 49 -12.67 19.74 -22.84
CA GLU A 49 -11.32 19.25 -23.08
C GLU A 49 -10.30 20.24 -22.52
N CYS A 50 -9.60 19.85 -21.46
CA CYS A 50 -8.54 20.68 -20.83
C CYS A 50 -7.65 19.88 -19.90
N VAL A 51 -6.49 20.46 -19.56
CA VAL A 51 -5.50 19.86 -18.65
C VAL A 51 -5.26 20.82 -17.47
N PRO A 52 -6.19 20.89 -16.49
CA PRO A 52 -6.11 21.80 -15.35
C PRO A 52 -5.20 21.29 -14.25
N LYS A 53 -4.60 22.20 -13.46
CA LYS A 53 -3.84 21.90 -12.26
C LYS A 53 -4.70 21.14 -11.26
N ALA A 54 -4.32 19.90 -10.95
CA ALA A 54 -5.14 18.94 -10.24
C ALA A 54 -5.51 19.40 -8.82
N GLU A 55 -4.52 19.77 -8.01
CA GLU A 55 -4.74 20.19 -6.61
C GLU A 55 -5.67 21.42 -6.53
N THR A 56 -5.41 22.40 -7.38
CA THR A 56 -6.19 23.64 -7.41
C THR A 56 -7.63 23.38 -7.84
N LEU A 57 -7.84 22.50 -8.83
CA LEU A 57 -9.19 22.12 -9.26
C LEU A 57 -9.95 21.39 -8.14
N VAL A 58 -9.34 20.39 -7.50
CA VAL A 58 -9.99 19.68 -6.38
C VAL A 58 -10.36 20.64 -5.26
N ARG A 59 -9.47 21.57 -4.92
CA ARG A 59 -9.72 22.59 -3.89
C ARG A 59 -10.88 23.52 -4.29
N ALA A 60 -10.89 24.00 -5.52
CA ALA A 60 -11.96 24.87 -6.03
C ALA A 60 -13.32 24.16 -5.99
N ILE A 61 -13.39 22.92 -6.49
CA ILE A 61 -14.64 22.14 -6.48
C ILE A 61 -15.07 21.78 -5.04
N SER A 62 -14.14 21.56 -4.12
CA SER A 62 -14.47 21.29 -2.71
C SER A 62 -15.07 22.51 -1.98
N ASN A 63 -14.86 23.72 -2.49
CA ASN A 63 -15.40 24.96 -1.94
C ASN A 63 -16.74 25.37 -2.57
N CYS A 64 -17.25 24.58 -3.54
CA CYS A 64 -18.53 24.85 -4.20
C CYS A 64 -19.67 24.25 -3.35
N GLU A 65 -20.65 25.07 -2.98
CA GLU A 65 -21.84 24.71 -2.21
C GLU A 65 -23.09 24.55 -3.09
N GLU A 66 -23.07 25.15 -4.28
CA GLU A 66 -24.17 25.14 -5.24
C GLU A 66 -23.78 24.41 -6.53
N GLU A 67 -24.65 24.50 -7.55
CA GLU A 67 -24.36 23.97 -8.87
C GLU A 67 -23.03 24.52 -9.42
N VAL A 68 -22.21 23.63 -9.98
CA VAL A 68 -20.88 23.97 -10.48
C VAL A 68 -20.90 24.11 -12.00
N VAL A 69 -20.54 25.29 -12.47
CA VAL A 69 -20.34 25.58 -13.91
C VAL A 69 -18.86 25.66 -14.21
N LEU A 70 -18.41 24.84 -15.17
CA LEU A 70 -17.04 24.84 -15.67
C LEU A 70 -17.01 25.41 -17.09
N THR A 71 -16.13 26.39 -17.32
CA THR A 71 -15.94 26.97 -18.67
C THR A 71 -14.48 27.24 -18.93
N LEU A 72 -14.02 26.95 -20.15
CA LEU A 72 -12.70 27.34 -20.59
C LEU A 72 -12.73 28.80 -21.11
N THR A 73 -11.84 29.63 -20.60
CA THR A 73 -11.71 31.03 -21.02
C THR A 73 -10.88 31.15 -22.31
N GLU A 74 -10.98 32.29 -23.01
CA GLU A 74 -10.11 32.60 -24.17
C GLU A 74 -8.62 32.51 -23.86
N LYS A 75 -8.23 32.79 -22.60
CA LYS A 75 -6.85 32.68 -22.11
C LYS A 75 -6.47 31.24 -21.69
N LYS A 76 -7.26 30.24 -22.12
CA LYS A 76 -7.07 28.82 -21.79
C LYS A 76 -7.01 28.55 -20.27
N ARG A 77 -7.75 29.30 -19.43
CA ARG A 77 -7.91 29.01 -18.01
C ARG A 77 -9.25 28.37 -17.77
N LEU A 78 -9.30 27.34 -16.91
CA LEU A 78 -10.55 26.72 -16.50
C LEU A 78 -11.19 27.58 -15.41
N ARG A 79 -12.35 28.18 -15.74
CA ARG A 79 -13.16 28.91 -14.76
C ARG A 79 -14.11 27.93 -14.06
N VAL A 80 -14.07 27.92 -12.74
CA VAL A 80 -15.00 27.24 -11.84
C VAL A 80 -15.91 28.30 -11.24
N GLN A 81 -17.22 28.15 -11.36
CA GLN A 81 -18.19 29.07 -10.77
C GLN A 81 -19.29 28.28 -10.07
N SER A 82 -19.66 28.71 -8.84
CA SER A 82 -20.74 28.14 -8.03
C SER A 82 -21.30 29.27 -7.17
N GLY A 83 -22.54 29.69 -7.44
CA GLY A 83 -23.12 30.86 -6.81
C GLY A 83 -22.21 32.10 -6.91
N ASN A 84 -21.85 32.67 -5.75
CA ASN A 84 -20.93 33.80 -5.66
C ASN A 84 -19.44 33.40 -5.72
N PHE A 85 -19.12 32.12 -5.64
CA PHE A 85 -17.73 31.64 -5.71
C PHE A 85 -17.25 31.54 -7.16
N LYS A 86 -16.05 32.05 -7.41
CA LYS A 86 -15.40 32.01 -8.72
C LYS A 86 -13.90 31.79 -8.59
N ALA A 87 -13.39 30.81 -9.30
CA ALA A 87 -11.96 30.50 -9.36
C ALA A 87 -11.49 30.32 -10.79
N PHE A 88 -10.23 30.65 -11.07
CA PHE A 88 -9.57 30.43 -12.36
C PHE A 88 -8.39 29.49 -12.15
N ILE A 89 -8.44 28.31 -12.78
CA ILE A 89 -7.46 27.25 -12.67
C ILE A 89 -6.53 27.33 -13.88
N GLU A 90 -5.24 27.27 -13.64
CA GLU A 90 -4.26 27.18 -14.73
C GLU A 90 -4.40 25.84 -15.46
N THR A 91 -4.27 25.90 -16.77
CA THR A 91 -4.21 24.72 -17.63
C THR A 91 -2.90 24.72 -18.40
N VAL A 92 -2.45 23.54 -18.78
CA VAL A 92 -1.30 23.36 -19.67
C VAL A 92 -1.76 22.79 -21.00
N ASP A 93 -1.04 23.15 -22.06
CA ASP A 93 -1.20 22.55 -23.37
C ASP A 93 -0.17 21.42 -23.51
N THR A 94 -0.61 20.19 -23.66
CA THR A 94 0.28 19.02 -23.70
C THR A 94 -0.32 17.89 -24.50
N ASP A 95 0.50 17.26 -25.34
CA ASP A 95 0.18 16.04 -26.08
C ASP A 95 0.55 14.76 -25.29
N ALA A 96 0.93 14.88 -24.02
CA ALA A 96 1.29 13.74 -23.19
C ALA A 96 0.13 12.74 -23.13
N THR A 97 0.37 11.53 -23.63
CA THR A 97 -0.59 10.44 -23.57
C THR A 97 -0.50 9.73 -22.23
N HIS A 98 -1.65 9.38 -21.66
CA HIS A 98 -1.72 8.53 -20.48
C HIS A 98 -1.81 7.06 -20.88
N PRO A 99 -1.14 6.14 -20.19
CA PRO A 99 -1.27 4.72 -20.47
C PRO A 99 -2.71 4.23 -20.31
N GLU A 100 -3.18 3.46 -21.29
CA GLU A 100 -4.50 2.84 -21.31
C GLU A 100 -4.42 1.39 -20.81
N PRO A 101 -5.52 0.83 -20.28
CA PRO A 101 -5.62 -0.59 -19.99
C PRO A 101 -5.25 -1.44 -21.19
N SER A 102 -4.45 -2.48 -20.98
CA SER A 102 -3.99 -3.41 -22.03
C SER A 102 -3.90 -4.84 -21.51
N GLY A 103 -3.91 -5.81 -22.42
CA GLY A 103 -3.80 -7.22 -22.11
C GLY A 103 -5.13 -7.93 -21.90
N ASN A 104 -5.10 -9.09 -21.25
CA ASN A 104 -6.25 -9.96 -21.07
C ASN A 104 -7.01 -9.71 -19.77
N ILE A 105 -8.35 -9.77 -19.86
CA ILE A 105 -9.21 -9.69 -18.69
C ILE A 105 -9.11 -11.00 -17.90
N VAL A 106 -8.87 -10.87 -16.59
CA VAL A 106 -8.82 -12.00 -15.66
C VAL A 106 -9.84 -11.77 -14.55
N GLN A 107 -10.75 -12.72 -14.42
CA GLN A 107 -11.73 -12.72 -13.33
C GLN A 107 -11.06 -13.16 -12.04
N ILE A 108 -11.27 -12.41 -10.97
CA ILE A 108 -10.74 -12.69 -9.64
C ILE A 108 -11.81 -12.42 -8.57
N ASP A 109 -11.63 -12.98 -7.39
CA ASP A 109 -12.34 -12.48 -6.21
C ASP A 109 -11.67 -11.18 -5.74
N GLY A 110 -12.22 -10.06 -6.21
CA GLY A 110 -11.70 -8.73 -5.85
C GLY A 110 -11.78 -8.44 -4.35
N ALA A 111 -12.76 -9.00 -3.64
CA ALA A 111 -12.90 -8.83 -2.20
C ALA A 111 -11.79 -9.58 -1.45
N ALA A 112 -11.46 -10.80 -1.87
CA ALA A 112 -10.33 -11.55 -1.31
C ALA A 112 -9.00 -10.81 -1.57
N LEU A 113 -8.79 -10.33 -2.80
CA LEU A 113 -7.59 -9.56 -3.14
C LEU A 113 -7.47 -8.28 -2.32
N PHE A 114 -8.57 -7.53 -2.16
CA PHE A 114 -8.59 -6.29 -1.38
C PHE A 114 -8.25 -6.55 0.09
N ARG A 115 -8.84 -7.60 0.70
CA ARG A 115 -8.51 -8.00 2.08
C ARG A 115 -7.04 -8.39 2.23
N ALA A 116 -6.49 -9.14 1.26
CA ALA A 116 -5.08 -9.49 1.26
C ALA A 116 -4.20 -8.23 1.24
N PHE A 117 -4.45 -7.29 0.32
CA PHE A 117 -3.70 -6.04 0.24
C PHE A 117 -3.76 -5.23 1.54
N ASP A 118 -4.94 -5.08 2.11
CA ASP A 118 -5.13 -4.37 3.38
C ASP A 118 -4.31 -5.01 4.51
N LYS A 119 -4.36 -6.33 4.64
CA LYS A 119 -3.67 -7.07 5.71
C LYS A 119 -2.14 -7.07 5.58
N ILE A 120 -1.60 -7.20 4.35
CA ILE A 120 -0.16 -7.43 4.20
C ILE A 120 0.62 -6.23 3.66
N SER A 121 -0.03 -5.12 3.29
CA SER A 121 0.64 -3.95 2.69
C SER A 121 1.69 -3.29 3.59
N THR A 122 1.54 -3.39 4.90
CA THR A 122 2.50 -2.86 5.89
C THR A 122 3.83 -3.61 5.91
N PHE A 123 3.86 -4.84 5.37
CA PHE A 123 5.07 -5.65 5.24
C PHE A 123 5.86 -5.35 3.97
N VAL A 124 5.33 -4.54 3.06
CA VAL A 124 6.02 -4.15 1.82
C VAL A 124 7.23 -3.29 2.15
N GLY A 125 8.37 -3.65 1.57
CA GLY A 125 9.64 -2.93 1.75
C GLY A 125 9.68 -1.59 1.00
N ASN A 126 10.79 -0.88 1.20
CA ASN A 126 11.15 0.32 0.44
C ASN A 126 12.68 0.33 0.26
N ASP A 127 13.19 -0.64 -0.47
CA ASP A 127 14.62 -0.83 -0.69
C ASP A 127 14.93 -0.78 -2.19
N ALA A 128 15.63 0.27 -2.63
CA ALA A 128 16.00 0.43 -4.04
C ALA A 128 17.00 -0.65 -4.52
N SER A 129 17.78 -1.24 -3.61
CA SER A 129 18.71 -2.33 -3.93
C SER A 129 18.03 -3.68 -4.11
N ARG A 130 16.80 -3.80 -3.62
CA ARG A 130 15.99 -5.02 -3.67
C ARG A 130 14.56 -4.71 -4.11
N PRO A 131 14.36 -4.27 -5.35
CA PRO A 131 13.08 -3.77 -5.84
C PRO A 131 11.95 -4.80 -5.75
N TRP A 132 12.26 -6.11 -5.72
CA TRP A 132 11.28 -7.16 -5.52
C TRP A 132 10.54 -7.07 -4.17
N THR A 133 11.15 -6.47 -3.11
CA THR A 133 10.51 -6.28 -1.82
C THR A 133 9.51 -5.13 -1.80
N ASN A 134 9.55 -4.23 -2.80
CA ASN A 134 8.76 -3.00 -2.82
C ASN A 134 7.33 -3.20 -3.37
N GLY A 135 6.90 -4.44 -3.47
CA GLY A 135 5.58 -4.82 -3.97
C GLY A 135 5.00 -6.04 -3.28
N ILE A 136 3.80 -6.40 -3.71
CA ILE A 136 3.12 -7.64 -3.32
C ILE A 136 3.18 -8.62 -4.48
N LEU A 137 3.75 -9.80 -4.22
CA LEU A 137 3.76 -10.91 -5.15
C LEU A 137 2.44 -11.68 -5.06
N LEU A 138 1.76 -11.84 -6.19
CA LEU A 138 0.68 -12.80 -6.35
C LEU A 138 1.22 -14.05 -7.05
N ARG A 139 1.06 -15.21 -6.42
CA ARG A 139 1.53 -16.51 -6.97
C ARG A 139 0.72 -17.67 -6.41
N GLY A 140 0.22 -18.53 -7.29
CA GLY A 140 -0.61 -19.67 -6.88
C GLY A 140 -1.88 -19.22 -6.18
N GLN A 141 -2.07 -19.64 -4.94
CA GLN A 141 -3.24 -19.27 -4.14
C GLN A 141 -2.93 -18.20 -3.09
N SER A 142 -1.80 -17.51 -3.20
CA SER A 142 -1.30 -16.64 -2.14
C SER A 142 -0.82 -15.27 -2.63
N ALA A 143 -0.90 -14.30 -1.74
CA ALA A 143 -0.26 -13.01 -1.82
C ALA A 143 0.89 -12.94 -0.80
N PHE A 144 2.06 -12.44 -1.21
CA PHE A 144 3.26 -12.36 -0.38
C PHE A 144 3.77 -10.93 -0.31
N ALA A 145 4.20 -10.51 0.87
CA ALA A 145 4.92 -9.26 1.07
C ALA A 145 6.14 -9.47 1.98
N THR A 146 7.16 -8.64 1.80
CA THR A 146 8.36 -8.69 2.63
C THR A 146 9.08 -7.35 2.63
N ASN A 147 9.74 -7.05 3.74
CA ASN A 147 10.69 -5.93 3.86
C ASN A 147 12.13 -6.43 4.13
N ASN A 148 12.41 -7.69 3.82
CA ASN A 148 13.67 -8.40 4.07
C ASN A 148 13.93 -8.85 5.51
N VAL A 149 13.28 -8.29 6.51
CA VAL A 149 13.33 -8.68 7.92
C VAL A 149 12.10 -9.49 8.29
N CYS A 150 10.96 -9.10 7.73
CA CYS A 150 9.70 -9.80 7.88
C CYS A 150 9.23 -10.31 6.52
N VAL A 151 8.58 -11.47 6.51
CA VAL A 151 7.84 -12.01 5.37
C VAL A 151 6.47 -12.43 5.82
N ILE A 152 5.46 -12.21 4.98
CA ILE A 152 4.09 -12.64 5.22
C ILE A 152 3.51 -13.24 3.95
N GLU A 153 2.74 -14.32 4.13
CA GLU A 153 1.89 -14.96 3.14
C GLU A 153 0.44 -14.81 3.58
N TYR A 154 -0.42 -14.37 2.69
CA TYR A 154 -1.87 -14.37 2.86
C TYR A 154 -2.50 -15.32 1.85
N TRP A 155 -3.27 -16.27 2.31
CA TRP A 155 -3.94 -17.25 1.48
C TRP A 155 -5.25 -16.70 0.93
N LEU A 156 -5.35 -16.61 -0.40
CA LEU A 156 -6.50 -16.05 -1.11
C LEU A 156 -7.64 -17.06 -1.29
N ALA A 157 -7.36 -18.36 -1.10
CA ALA A 157 -8.29 -19.49 -1.37
C ALA A 157 -8.80 -19.56 -2.84
N ILE A 158 -8.15 -18.86 -3.75
CA ILE A 158 -8.44 -18.87 -5.18
C ILE A 158 -7.13 -19.06 -5.96
N ASP A 159 -7.19 -19.80 -7.06
CA ASP A 159 -6.03 -19.96 -7.95
C ASP A 159 -5.77 -18.69 -8.75
N ILE A 160 -4.54 -18.18 -8.65
CA ILE A 160 -4.06 -17.07 -9.46
C ILE A 160 -3.31 -17.67 -10.66
N PRO A 161 -3.85 -17.56 -11.89
CA PRO A 161 -3.26 -18.22 -13.08
C PRO A 161 -2.02 -17.49 -13.65
N PHE A 162 -1.43 -16.60 -12.85
CA PHE A 162 -0.27 -15.79 -13.24
C PHE A 162 0.63 -15.52 -12.03
N VAL A 163 1.85 -15.08 -12.31
CA VAL A 163 2.80 -14.62 -11.27
C VAL A 163 3.13 -13.16 -11.54
N VAL A 164 2.76 -12.27 -10.62
CA VAL A 164 3.00 -10.83 -10.77
C VAL A 164 3.43 -10.18 -9.47
N ASN A 165 4.35 -9.22 -9.54
CA ASN A 165 4.76 -8.41 -8.42
C ASN A 165 4.19 -6.98 -8.58
N ILE A 166 3.17 -6.67 -7.80
CA ILE A 166 2.41 -5.42 -7.88
C ILE A 166 3.09 -4.37 -7.00
N PRO A 167 3.50 -3.21 -7.54
CA PRO A 167 4.13 -2.15 -6.75
C PRO A 167 3.30 -1.71 -5.53
N GLY A 168 3.95 -1.53 -4.39
CA GLY A 168 3.31 -1.09 -3.16
C GLY A 168 2.61 0.27 -3.26
N SER A 169 3.03 1.13 -4.19
CA SER A 169 2.32 2.38 -4.49
C SER A 169 0.93 2.13 -5.08
N ALA A 170 0.81 1.15 -5.98
CA ALA A 170 -0.49 0.77 -6.55
C ALA A 170 -1.37 0.05 -5.52
N VAL A 171 -0.78 -0.82 -4.69
CA VAL A 171 -1.49 -1.47 -3.57
C VAL A 171 -2.09 -0.43 -2.64
N LYS A 172 -1.30 0.57 -2.21
CA LYS A 172 -1.78 1.68 -1.37
C LYS A 172 -2.92 2.45 -2.01
N GLU A 173 -2.88 2.60 -3.32
CA GLU A 173 -3.91 3.32 -4.05
C GLU A 173 -5.22 2.49 -4.15
N VAL A 174 -5.12 1.18 -4.37
CA VAL A 174 -6.28 0.26 -4.31
C VAL A 174 -6.92 0.32 -2.92
N ILE A 175 -6.12 0.29 -1.85
CA ILE A 175 -6.62 0.42 -0.47
C ILE A 175 -7.28 1.78 -0.23
N ARG A 176 -6.66 2.88 -0.71
CA ARG A 176 -7.21 4.25 -0.60
C ARG A 176 -8.59 4.39 -1.24
N VAL A 177 -8.82 3.71 -2.36
CA VAL A 177 -10.13 3.70 -3.03
C VAL A 177 -11.22 3.11 -2.13
N GLY A 178 -10.86 2.13 -1.27
CA GLY A 178 -11.75 1.61 -0.23
C GLY A 178 -12.83 0.67 -0.74
N GLU A 179 -12.73 0.21 -2.00
CA GLU A 179 -13.65 -0.76 -2.59
C GLU A 179 -12.88 -1.83 -3.38
N PRO A 180 -13.36 -3.08 -3.41
CA PRO A 180 -12.70 -4.15 -4.16
C PRO A 180 -12.81 -3.92 -5.66
N PRO A 181 -11.76 -4.25 -6.44
CA PRO A 181 -11.84 -4.26 -7.89
C PRO A 181 -12.79 -5.35 -8.39
N SER A 182 -13.47 -5.12 -9.51
CA SER A 182 -14.38 -6.09 -10.12
C SER A 182 -13.64 -7.20 -10.88
N HIS A 183 -12.55 -6.84 -11.54
CA HIS A 183 -11.67 -7.74 -12.29
C HIS A 183 -10.32 -7.08 -12.54
N LEU A 184 -9.35 -7.88 -12.97
CA LEU A 184 -8.05 -7.39 -13.43
C LEU A 184 -7.95 -7.46 -14.94
N GLN A 185 -7.11 -6.60 -15.51
CA GLN A 185 -6.63 -6.73 -16.88
C GLN A 185 -5.11 -6.76 -16.85
N LEU A 186 -4.52 -7.80 -17.40
CA LEU A 186 -3.10 -8.10 -17.30
C LEU A 186 -2.44 -8.10 -18.67
N ASP A 187 -1.32 -7.42 -18.72
CA ASP A 187 -0.37 -7.46 -19.82
C ASP A 187 0.99 -7.97 -19.28
N ASN A 188 1.97 -8.19 -20.14
CA ASN A 188 3.30 -8.71 -19.76
C ASN A 188 4.00 -7.89 -18.67
N ASN A 189 3.76 -6.58 -18.60
CA ASN A 189 4.44 -5.67 -17.69
C ASN A 189 3.51 -4.73 -16.92
N SER A 190 2.22 -4.94 -16.98
CA SER A 190 1.26 -4.05 -16.32
C SER A 190 0.02 -4.78 -15.85
N VAL A 191 -0.59 -4.24 -14.81
CA VAL A 191 -1.90 -4.64 -14.31
C VAL A 191 -2.83 -3.44 -14.21
N THR A 192 -4.08 -3.65 -14.61
CA THR A 192 -5.17 -2.69 -14.42
C THR A 192 -6.23 -3.30 -13.51
N PHE A 193 -6.56 -2.58 -12.45
CA PHE A 193 -7.65 -2.88 -11.54
C PHE A 193 -8.90 -2.14 -12.04
N HIS A 194 -9.93 -2.86 -12.41
CA HIS A 194 -11.20 -2.29 -12.86
C HIS A 194 -12.22 -2.23 -11.73
N TYR A 195 -12.98 -1.15 -11.71
CA TYR A 195 -14.03 -0.88 -10.74
C TYR A 195 -15.38 -0.61 -11.43
N SER A 196 -16.46 -0.63 -10.67
CA SER A 196 -17.76 -0.27 -11.16
C SER A 196 -17.79 1.13 -11.80
N GLY A 197 -18.66 1.33 -12.80
CA GLY A 197 -18.82 2.62 -13.47
C GLY A 197 -17.68 3.01 -14.40
N GLY A 198 -16.89 2.07 -14.91
CA GLY A 198 -15.82 2.31 -15.88
C GLY A 198 -14.54 2.96 -15.32
N ARG A 199 -14.39 2.97 -14.00
CA ARG A 199 -13.18 3.46 -13.32
C ARG A 199 -12.08 2.40 -13.35
N TRP A 200 -10.82 2.83 -13.40
CA TRP A 200 -9.69 1.92 -13.34
C TRP A 200 -8.42 2.57 -12.78
N ILE A 201 -7.53 1.69 -12.26
CA ILE A 201 -6.18 2.01 -11.81
C ILE A 201 -5.23 1.09 -12.55
N ARG A 202 -4.24 1.62 -13.25
CA ARG A 202 -3.22 0.88 -13.97
C ARG A 202 -1.84 1.19 -13.42
N THR A 203 -1.01 0.14 -13.26
CA THR A 203 0.39 0.27 -12.86
C THR A 203 1.28 -0.64 -13.69
N GLN A 204 2.56 -0.29 -13.80
CA GLN A 204 3.59 -1.23 -14.25
C GLN A 204 3.88 -2.24 -13.14
N LEU A 205 4.26 -3.45 -13.54
CA LEU A 205 4.67 -4.52 -12.63
C LEU A 205 6.18 -4.47 -12.38
N TYR A 206 6.61 -4.94 -11.21
CA TYR A 206 8.03 -5.23 -11.02
C TYR A 206 8.40 -6.54 -11.71
N VAL A 207 9.31 -6.47 -12.67
CA VAL A 207 9.86 -7.65 -13.37
C VAL A 207 11.12 -8.09 -12.63
N THR A 208 10.95 -8.72 -11.48
CA THR A 208 12.05 -9.18 -10.64
C THR A 208 11.71 -10.53 -10.03
N GLU A 209 12.68 -11.44 -9.99
CA GLU A 209 12.50 -12.74 -9.35
C GLU A 209 12.49 -12.62 -7.83
N TRP A 210 11.55 -13.31 -7.21
CA TRP A 210 11.52 -13.48 -5.76
C TRP A 210 12.36 -14.68 -5.36
N PRO A 211 13.12 -14.60 -4.24
CA PRO A 211 13.78 -15.76 -3.68
C PRO A 211 12.76 -16.79 -3.22
N ASP A 212 13.21 -18.02 -3.03
CA ASP A 212 12.40 -19.07 -2.42
C ASP A 212 12.21 -18.77 -0.92
N ILE A 213 11.01 -18.33 -0.57
CA ILE A 213 10.62 -17.98 0.81
C ILE A 213 9.99 -19.15 1.58
N SER A 214 9.69 -20.27 0.91
CA SER A 214 9.08 -21.44 1.55
C SER A 214 9.95 -21.98 2.68
N LYS A 215 11.26 -21.98 2.49
CA LYS A 215 12.24 -22.41 3.51
C LYS A 215 12.18 -21.61 4.82
N VAL A 216 11.63 -20.39 4.78
CA VAL A 216 11.46 -19.56 5.98
C VAL A 216 10.14 -19.85 6.66
N LEU A 217 9.09 -20.14 5.89
CA LEU A 217 7.73 -20.31 6.38
C LEU A 217 7.39 -21.76 6.76
N ASP A 218 8.04 -22.76 6.16
CA ASP A 218 7.72 -24.17 6.31
C ASP A 218 8.48 -24.86 7.47
N HIS A 219 8.64 -24.16 8.60
CA HIS A 219 9.26 -24.72 9.79
C HIS A 219 8.21 -25.17 10.82
N ARG A 220 8.51 -26.26 11.53
CA ARG A 220 7.72 -26.65 12.71
C ARG A 220 7.93 -25.66 13.84
N CYS A 221 6.87 -25.30 14.52
CA CYS A 221 6.86 -24.39 15.66
C CYS A 221 5.69 -24.71 16.60
N ASP A 222 5.74 -24.18 17.81
CA ASP A 222 4.74 -24.32 18.85
C ASP A 222 4.16 -22.92 19.18
N PRO A 223 3.28 -22.36 18.33
CA PRO A 223 2.80 -21.01 18.50
C PRO A 223 1.84 -20.89 19.69
N VAL A 224 1.99 -19.83 20.45
CA VAL A 224 1.10 -19.47 21.56
C VAL A 224 0.33 -18.19 21.21
N PRO A 225 -0.83 -17.92 21.83
CA PRO A 225 -1.57 -16.66 21.62
C PRO A 225 -0.67 -15.46 21.91
N VAL A 226 -0.70 -14.48 21.03
CA VAL A 226 0.02 -13.20 21.22
C VAL A 226 -0.67 -12.43 22.35
N ASP A 227 0.06 -12.15 23.41
CA ASP A 227 -0.44 -11.33 24.52
C ASP A 227 -0.72 -9.90 24.01
N PRO A 228 -1.95 -9.37 24.10
CA PRO A 228 -2.26 -8.03 23.62
C PRO A 228 -1.48 -6.92 24.33
N ARG A 229 -0.93 -7.18 25.52
CA ARG A 229 -0.03 -6.26 26.23
C ARG A 229 1.29 -6.03 25.53
N LEU A 230 1.67 -6.90 24.56
CA LEU A 230 2.91 -6.75 23.78
C LEU A 230 2.97 -5.36 23.11
N PHE A 231 1.89 -4.90 22.48
CA PHE A 231 1.91 -3.68 21.68
C PHE A 231 1.99 -2.40 22.54
N PRO A 232 1.17 -2.21 23.58
CA PRO A 232 1.39 -1.12 24.53
C PRO A 232 2.76 -1.16 25.22
N ALA A 233 3.30 -2.34 25.50
CA ALA A 233 4.64 -2.48 26.07
C ALA A 233 5.72 -1.95 25.11
N LEU A 234 5.64 -2.32 23.82
CA LEU A 234 6.56 -1.81 22.79
C LEU A 234 6.49 -0.28 22.66
N ASP A 235 5.28 0.32 22.77
CA ASP A 235 5.12 1.79 22.77
C ASP A 235 5.81 2.42 23.97
N ASN A 236 5.57 1.91 25.16
CA ASN A 236 6.17 2.42 26.39
C ASN A 236 7.68 2.31 26.39
N LEU A 237 8.22 1.21 25.83
CA LEU A 237 9.65 0.97 25.79
C LEU A 237 10.38 1.76 24.69
N THR A 238 9.67 2.25 23.67
CA THR A 238 10.30 2.95 22.53
C THR A 238 11.10 4.17 22.99
N ALA A 239 10.59 4.93 23.98
CA ALA A 239 11.27 6.13 24.50
C ALA A 239 12.60 5.83 25.25
N PHE A 240 12.82 4.60 25.63
CA PHE A 240 14.02 4.13 26.37
C PHE A 240 14.93 3.26 25.52
N SER A 241 14.60 3.01 24.25
CA SER A 241 15.38 2.21 23.33
C SER A 241 16.55 3.00 22.74
N ASP A 242 17.53 2.29 22.20
CA ASP A 242 18.65 2.89 21.46
C ASP A 242 18.23 3.43 20.07
N ASP A 243 19.18 4.03 19.34
CA ASP A 243 18.97 4.56 18.00
C ASP A 243 18.49 3.51 16.98
N LEU A 244 18.79 2.23 17.20
CA LEU A 244 18.34 1.11 16.38
C LEU A 244 16.97 0.60 16.79
N THR A 245 16.36 1.17 17.84
CA THR A 245 15.08 0.73 18.43
C THR A 245 15.06 -0.77 18.74
N ARG A 246 16.15 -1.26 19.35
CA ARG A 246 16.29 -2.66 19.75
C ARG A 246 15.47 -2.95 20.98
N ILE A 247 14.90 -4.15 21.01
CA ILE A 247 14.28 -4.73 22.18
C ILE A 247 14.86 -6.11 22.41
N HIS A 248 15.20 -6.40 23.64
CA HIS A 248 15.70 -7.69 24.09
C HIS A 248 14.57 -8.46 24.76
N ILE A 249 14.41 -9.72 24.40
CA ILE A 249 13.58 -10.66 25.13
C ILE A 249 14.52 -11.45 26.04
N LYS A 250 14.25 -11.48 27.35
CA LYS A 250 14.99 -12.27 28.32
C LYS A 250 14.01 -12.80 29.36
N ASP A 251 13.90 -14.13 29.45
CA ASP A 251 13.06 -14.83 30.42
C ASP A 251 11.61 -14.35 30.48
N GLY A 252 10.99 -14.12 29.30
CA GLY A 252 9.62 -13.64 29.20
C GLY A 252 9.44 -12.12 29.41
N VAL A 253 10.53 -11.37 29.56
CA VAL A 253 10.50 -9.92 29.79
C VAL A 253 11.07 -9.18 28.56
N LEU A 254 10.37 -8.15 28.11
CA LEU A 254 10.88 -7.17 27.16
C LEU A 254 11.79 -6.17 27.87
N ARG A 255 12.97 -5.89 27.29
CA ARG A 255 13.95 -4.98 27.86
C ARG A 255 14.59 -4.10 26.79
N THR A 256 14.87 -2.86 27.11
CA THR A 256 15.62 -1.96 26.22
C THR A 256 17.12 -2.16 26.32
N HIS A 257 17.61 -2.79 27.40
CA HIS A 257 19.00 -3.16 27.63
C HIS A 257 19.13 -4.59 28.13
N ILE A 258 20.29 -5.20 27.90
CA ILE A 258 20.61 -6.55 28.42
C ILE A 258 20.80 -6.53 29.91
N ASP A 259 21.34 -5.42 30.43
CA ASP A 259 21.61 -5.21 31.86
C ASP A 259 20.30 -4.91 32.59
N ASP A 260 20.04 -5.58 33.68
CA ASP A 260 18.79 -5.54 34.43
C ASP A 260 18.57 -4.21 35.18
N GLU A 261 19.64 -3.45 35.44
CA GLU A 261 19.58 -2.14 36.14
C GLU A 261 19.61 -0.95 35.19
N THR A 262 19.54 -1.19 33.87
CA THR A 262 19.62 -0.13 32.86
C THR A 262 18.39 -0.13 31.94
N GLY A 263 17.91 1.07 31.60
CA GLY A 263 16.79 1.25 30.66
C GLY A 263 15.43 0.94 31.30
N ALA A 264 14.55 0.32 30.51
CA ALA A 264 13.19 0.00 30.90
C ALA A 264 12.86 -1.46 30.54
N SER A 265 11.93 -2.05 31.29
CA SER A 265 11.46 -3.42 31.07
C SER A 265 9.94 -3.52 31.22
N TYR A 266 9.35 -4.55 30.61
CA TYR A 266 7.93 -4.84 30.67
C TYR A 266 7.69 -6.35 30.58
N GLU A 267 6.89 -6.91 31.49
CA GLU A 267 6.52 -8.31 31.50
C GLU A 267 5.37 -8.59 30.54
N VAL A 268 5.56 -9.55 29.62
CA VAL A 268 4.57 -9.98 28.64
C VAL A 268 4.54 -11.49 28.58
N ASN A 269 3.37 -12.09 28.60
CA ASN A 269 3.24 -13.54 28.53
C ASN A 269 3.58 -14.10 27.14
N GLY A 270 3.99 -15.36 27.10
CA GLY A 270 4.21 -16.07 25.82
C GLY A 270 5.50 -15.69 25.09
N LEU A 271 6.34 -14.83 25.66
CA LEU A 271 7.66 -14.55 25.11
C LEU A 271 8.64 -15.66 25.46
N GLY A 272 9.57 -15.94 24.54
CA GLY A 272 10.63 -16.92 24.76
C GLY A 272 11.68 -16.48 25.77
N ILE A 273 12.70 -17.32 25.95
CA ILE A 273 13.80 -17.11 26.90
C ILE A 273 14.87 -16.12 26.41
N GLY A 274 14.89 -15.81 25.10
CA GLY A 274 15.89 -14.89 24.55
C GLY A 274 15.58 -14.43 23.14
N GLY A 275 16.12 -13.27 22.78
CA GLY A 275 16.05 -12.74 21.43
C GLY A 275 16.29 -11.23 21.35
N ILE A 276 16.71 -10.76 20.19
CA ILE A 276 16.88 -9.32 19.91
C ILE A 276 16.10 -8.98 18.66
N TYR A 277 15.23 -7.99 18.74
CA TYR A 277 14.35 -7.58 17.63
C TYR A 277 14.28 -6.07 17.53
N GLN A 278 13.87 -5.56 16.37
CA GLN A 278 13.48 -4.17 16.23
C GLN A 278 12.03 -3.98 16.66
N ILE A 279 11.75 -2.98 17.47
CA ILE A 279 10.39 -2.64 17.94
C ILE A 279 9.43 -2.52 16.76
N LYS A 280 9.81 -1.78 15.71
CA LYS A 280 8.97 -1.57 14.51
C LYS A 280 8.60 -2.87 13.79
N MET A 281 9.43 -3.93 13.89
CA MET A 281 9.14 -5.22 13.27
C MET A 281 8.14 -6.02 14.08
N LEU A 282 8.27 -6.01 15.41
CA LEU A 282 7.30 -6.66 16.29
C LEU A 282 5.94 -5.96 16.23
N ARG A 283 5.90 -4.65 16.03
CA ARG A 283 4.65 -3.90 15.85
C ARG A 283 3.86 -4.29 14.61
N LEU A 284 4.50 -4.86 13.58
CA LEU A 284 3.80 -5.39 12.41
C LEU A 284 2.86 -6.56 12.75
N LEU A 285 3.02 -7.18 13.92
CA LEU A 285 2.14 -8.25 14.39
C LEU A 285 0.78 -7.72 14.86
N GLU A 286 0.67 -6.43 15.20
CA GLU A 286 -0.55 -5.82 15.74
C GLU A 286 -1.71 -5.91 14.72
N GLY A 287 -2.83 -6.50 15.14
CA GLY A 287 -4.00 -6.71 14.28
C GLY A 287 -3.80 -7.70 13.12
N VAL A 288 -2.65 -8.38 13.08
CA VAL A 288 -2.28 -9.36 12.04
C VAL A 288 -2.09 -10.75 12.64
N ALA A 289 -1.26 -10.87 13.69
CA ALA A 289 -0.95 -12.15 14.31
C ALA A 289 -1.89 -12.47 15.48
N GLU A 290 -2.47 -13.66 15.47
CA GLU A 290 -3.25 -14.23 16.58
C GLU A 290 -2.36 -15.09 17.48
N THR A 291 -1.43 -15.83 16.86
CA THR A 291 -0.46 -16.68 17.56
C THR A 291 0.94 -16.50 17.00
N ALA A 292 1.96 -16.69 17.84
CA ALA A 292 3.36 -16.62 17.43
C ALA A 292 4.24 -17.52 18.29
N ASP A 293 5.36 -17.99 17.73
CA ASP A 293 6.39 -18.72 18.45
C ASP A 293 7.65 -17.85 18.64
N PHE A 294 7.76 -17.25 19.81
CA PHE A 294 8.88 -16.41 20.21
C PHE A 294 10.09 -17.20 20.77
N THR A 295 9.99 -18.53 20.86
CA THR A 295 11.05 -19.36 21.49
C THR A 295 12.19 -19.71 20.55
N ARG A 296 12.08 -19.36 19.28
CA ARG A 296 12.91 -19.89 18.19
C ARG A 296 14.26 -19.20 18.00
N TYR A 297 14.53 -18.08 18.66
CA TYR A 297 15.79 -17.35 18.46
C TYR A 297 17.02 -18.26 18.57
N PRO A 298 18.00 -18.18 17.65
CA PRO A 298 18.17 -17.19 16.58
C PRO A 298 17.39 -17.46 15.28
N GLN A 299 16.57 -18.50 15.23
CA GLN A 299 15.65 -18.73 14.13
C GLN A 299 14.55 -17.65 14.10
N PRO A 300 13.91 -17.39 12.95
CA PRO A 300 12.82 -16.41 12.88
C PRO A 300 11.65 -16.78 13.79
N ILE A 301 11.01 -15.77 14.41
CA ILE A 301 9.66 -15.92 14.96
C ILE A 301 8.76 -16.33 13.81
N LEU A 302 7.93 -17.34 14.01
CA LEU A 302 6.81 -17.65 13.12
C LEU A 302 5.53 -17.16 13.76
N PHE A 303 4.65 -16.54 12.97
CA PHE A 303 3.36 -16.06 13.42
C PHE A 303 2.24 -16.45 12.46
N PHE A 304 1.03 -16.55 12.99
CA PHE A 304 -0.15 -17.00 12.28
C PHE A 304 -1.34 -16.12 12.65
N GLY A 305 -2.26 -15.94 11.70
CA GLY A 305 -3.53 -15.25 11.88
C GLY A 305 -4.56 -15.77 10.89
N ASP A 306 -5.68 -15.06 10.77
CA ASP A 306 -6.76 -15.46 9.83
C ASP A 306 -6.24 -15.43 8.38
N ASN A 307 -6.19 -16.63 7.76
CA ASN A 307 -5.71 -16.87 6.41
C ASN A 307 -4.27 -16.39 6.14
N LEU A 308 -3.42 -16.25 7.17
CA LEU A 308 -2.05 -15.79 6.99
C LEU A 308 -1.04 -16.50 7.89
N ARG A 309 0.19 -16.51 7.42
CA ARG A 309 1.38 -16.87 8.18
C ARG A 309 2.55 -15.96 7.83
N GLY A 310 3.47 -15.83 8.72
CA GLY A 310 4.65 -15.03 8.44
C GLY A 310 5.82 -15.35 9.36
N ALA A 311 6.93 -14.65 9.10
CA ALA A 311 8.15 -14.79 9.86
C ALA A 311 8.81 -13.43 10.11
N ILE A 312 9.43 -13.27 11.28
CA ILE A 312 10.26 -12.11 11.63
C ILE A 312 11.65 -12.60 12.02
N VAL A 313 12.68 -12.10 11.35
CA VAL A 313 14.08 -12.41 11.65
C VAL A 313 14.55 -11.54 12.83
N GLY A 314 15.17 -12.18 13.83
CA GLY A 314 15.84 -11.48 14.92
C GLY A 314 17.14 -10.80 14.46
N MET A 315 17.57 -9.81 15.23
CA MET A 315 18.87 -9.17 15.07
C MET A 315 19.98 -10.08 15.61
N ARG A 316 21.15 -9.98 15.02
CA ARG A 316 22.35 -10.59 15.59
C ARG A 316 22.86 -9.71 16.73
N GLY A 317 23.21 -10.33 17.87
CA GLY A 317 23.85 -9.65 19.00
C GLY A 317 25.32 -9.31 18.72
#